data_04f985c14d05e40d77f25324a182dc72
#
_entry.id   04f985c14d05e40d77f25324a182dc72
#
_cell.length_a   1.000
_cell.length_b   1.000
_cell.length_c   1.000
_cell.angle_alpha   90.00
_cell.angle_beta   90.00
_cell.angle_gamma   90.00
#
_symmetry.space_group_name_H-M   'P 1'
#
loop_
_entity.id
_entity.type
_entity.pdbx_description
1 polymer ?
#
loop_
_entity_poly.entity_id
_entity_poly.type
_entity_poly.pdbx_seq_one_letter_code
_entity_poly.pdbx_strand_id
1 'polypeptide(L)'
;LACCGDKDGGLIYGIQLDGSSSLYRRSTDRTDMNEGLILSGNDISFGAFDFLDGKLAVSIGSSMHLHIGVMEPPSSAYEEFTDGDTIEEDPYWSRFNKGRIYFSTAGYGRDANGVIGGISPRSGAYLDTVTREMEEFLTDPKYDYYKIKDDKYGNIYYIRQPYGGEKSRDGIKFTDVLFFPVRLLKGLFGWLNFMCTIWGGEPLKSGGSGLP
;
A
#
# COMPACT_ATOMS: atom_id res chain seq x y z
N LEU A 1 4.99 -1.20 -7.26
CA LEU A 1 6.32 -0.69 -7.59
C LEU A 1 6.66 0.44 -6.63
N ALA A 2 7.72 0.30 -5.85
CA ALA A 2 8.22 1.33 -4.94
C ALA A 2 9.62 1.76 -5.39
N CYS A 3 10.00 3.00 -5.11
CA CYS A 3 11.35 3.50 -5.36
C CYS A 3 11.75 4.58 -4.36
N CYS A 4 13.02 4.67 -4.06
CA CYS A 4 13.62 5.76 -3.29
C CYS A 4 15.01 6.09 -3.82
N GLY A 5 15.50 7.29 -3.48
CA GLY A 5 16.90 7.66 -3.78
C GLY A 5 17.86 7.05 -2.77
N ASP A 6 19.09 6.77 -3.17
CA ASP A 6 20.18 6.36 -2.28
C ASP A 6 21.15 7.53 -1.97
N LYS A 7 22.13 7.28 -1.09
CA LYS A 7 23.11 8.29 -0.65
C LYS A 7 24.01 8.85 -1.76
N ASP A 8 24.23 8.06 -2.83
CA ASP A 8 25.15 8.40 -3.93
C ASP A 8 24.38 8.94 -5.15
N GLY A 9 23.10 9.33 -4.97
CA GLY A 9 22.22 9.79 -6.04
C GLY A 9 21.71 8.66 -6.94
N GLY A 10 21.87 7.42 -6.52
CA GLY A 10 21.29 6.25 -7.18
C GLY A 10 19.79 6.09 -6.88
N LEU A 11 19.19 5.12 -7.54
CA LEU A 11 17.80 4.72 -7.36
C LEU A 11 17.75 3.29 -6.83
N ILE A 12 17.03 3.09 -5.73
CA ILE A 12 16.62 1.77 -5.26
C ILE A 12 15.17 1.57 -5.67
N TYR A 13 14.82 0.43 -6.27
CA TYR A 13 13.48 0.13 -6.71
C TYR A 13 13.14 -1.36 -6.61
N GLY A 14 11.87 -1.64 -6.35
CA GLY A 14 11.32 -2.99 -6.26
C GLY A 14 10.54 -3.38 -7.51
N ILE A 15 10.68 -4.62 -7.94
CA ILE A 15 9.90 -5.26 -8.99
C ILE A 15 9.22 -6.49 -8.40
N GLN A 16 7.95 -6.67 -8.71
CA GLN A 16 7.20 -7.88 -8.39
C GLN A 16 6.66 -8.48 -9.68
N LEU A 17 6.98 -9.76 -9.91
CA LEU A 17 6.56 -10.53 -11.08
C LEU A 17 6.13 -11.93 -10.63
N ASP A 18 4.92 -12.34 -10.98
CA ASP A 18 4.40 -13.73 -10.89
C ASP A 18 4.90 -14.56 -9.68
N GLY A 19 4.73 -14.02 -8.46
CA GLY A 19 5.09 -14.71 -7.23
C GLY A 19 6.55 -14.51 -6.78
N SER A 20 7.36 -13.76 -7.51
CA SER A 20 8.70 -13.36 -7.08
C SER A 20 8.82 -11.85 -6.92
N SER A 21 9.60 -11.42 -5.95
CA SER A 21 9.92 -10.01 -5.75
C SER A 21 11.42 -9.81 -5.73
N SER A 22 11.86 -8.71 -6.32
CA SER A 22 13.29 -8.37 -6.41
C SER A 22 13.50 -6.89 -6.13
N LEU A 23 14.56 -6.59 -5.43
CA LEU A 23 15.00 -5.24 -5.10
C LEU A 23 16.33 -4.95 -5.79
N TYR A 24 16.37 -3.86 -6.52
CA TYR A 24 17.53 -3.44 -7.31
C TYR A 24 18.02 -2.06 -6.90
N ARG A 25 19.31 -1.85 -7.15
CA ARG A 25 19.94 -0.53 -7.11
C ARG A 25 20.51 -0.19 -8.48
N ARG A 26 20.29 1.04 -8.93
CA ARG A 26 20.83 1.56 -10.18
C ARG A 26 21.42 2.95 -9.99
N SER A 27 22.56 3.19 -10.61
CA SER A 27 23.11 4.55 -10.73
C SER A 27 22.20 5.42 -11.59
N THR A 28 22.04 6.69 -11.23
CA THR A 28 21.36 7.70 -12.07
C THR A 28 22.32 8.34 -13.07
N ASP A 29 23.60 8.03 -13.00
CA ASP A 29 24.56 8.45 -14.04
C ASP A 29 24.23 7.74 -15.36
N ARG A 30 23.97 8.51 -16.40
CA ARG A 30 23.63 8.00 -17.72
C ARG A 30 24.77 7.21 -18.39
N THR A 31 25.99 7.40 -17.92
CA THR A 31 27.17 6.65 -18.40
C THR A 31 27.36 5.32 -17.71
N ASP A 32 26.80 5.16 -16.50
CA ASP A 32 26.80 3.91 -15.75
C ASP A 32 25.43 3.23 -15.83
N MET A 33 25.32 2.25 -16.71
CA MET A 33 24.10 1.45 -16.91
C MET A 33 24.03 0.24 -15.98
N ASN A 34 24.94 0.12 -15.00
CA ASN A 34 25.01 -1.02 -14.11
C ASN A 34 23.81 -1.02 -13.14
N GLU A 35 23.18 -2.16 -13.06
CA GLU A 35 22.08 -2.47 -12.17
C GLU A 35 22.51 -3.59 -11.23
N GLY A 36 22.44 -3.35 -9.95
CA GLY A 36 22.82 -4.31 -8.91
C GLY A 36 21.58 -4.91 -8.25
N LEU A 37 21.47 -6.24 -8.23
CA LEU A 37 20.47 -6.93 -7.43
C LEU A 37 20.85 -6.84 -5.95
N ILE A 38 19.94 -6.36 -5.10
CA ILE A 38 20.11 -6.33 -3.65
C ILE A 38 19.54 -7.61 -3.03
N LEU A 39 18.28 -7.91 -3.33
CA LEU A 39 17.57 -9.05 -2.78
C LEU A 39 16.55 -9.58 -3.78
N SER A 40 16.38 -10.89 -3.83
CA SER A 40 15.33 -11.55 -4.63
C SER A 40 14.84 -12.82 -3.92
N GLY A 41 13.55 -13.10 -4.02
CA GLY A 41 12.96 -14.32 -3.48
C GLY A 41 11.60 -14.62 -4.08
N ASN A 42 11.26 -15.92 -4.14
CA ASN A 42 10.00 -16.37 -4.74
C ASN A 42 8.81 -16.23 -3.79
N ASP A 43 9.03 -16.29 -2.47
CA ASP A 43 7.97 -16.19 -1.46
C ASP A 43 8.08 -14.88 -0.65
N ILE A 44 8.87 -13.94 -1.14
CA ILE A 44 9.07 -12.64 -0.51
C ILE A 44 8.25 -11.61 -1.27
N SER A 45 7.51 -10.81 -0.54
CA SER A 45 6.83 -9.61 -1.03
C SER A 45 7.46 -8.37 -0.44
N PHE A 46 7.60 -7.34 -1.25
CA PHE A 46 8.03 -6.02 -0.81
C PHE A 46 6.86 -5.04 -0.94
N GLY A 47 6.64 -4.28 0.12
CA GLY A 47 5.81 -3.10 0.09
C GLY A 47 6.61 -1.85 -0.29
N ALA A 48 6.36 -0.76 0.44
CA ALA A 48 7.14 0.46 0.31
C ALA A 48 8.46 0.36 1.07
N PHE A 49 9.37 1.29 0.78
CA PHE A 49 10.64 1.43 1.48
C PHE A 49 11.14 2.87 1.45
N ASP A 50 11.99 3.21 2.41
CA ASP A 50 12.65 4.52 2.52
C ASP A 50 14.12 4.35 2.91
N PHE A 51 14.99 5.16 2.33
CA PHE A 51 16.43 5.10 2.52
C PHE A 51 16.94 6.34 3.25
N LEU A 52 17.70 6.15 4.31
CA LEU A 52 18.36 7.22 5.05
C LEU A 52 19.69 6.72 5.63
N ASP A 53 20.73 7.53 5.52
CA ASP A 53 22.05 7.32 6.15
C ASP A 53 22.65 5.90 5.91
N GLY A 54 22.45 5.36 4.71
CA GLY A 54 22.99 4.05 4.34
C GLY A 54 22.07 2.87 4.68
N LYS A 55 20.94 3.11 5.34
CA LYS A 55 19.98 2.10 5.77
C LYS A 55 18.68 2.19 4.99
N LEU A 56 18.16 1.05 4.59
CA LEU A 56 16.88 0.90 3.92
C LEU A 56 15.88 0.31 4.92
N ALA A 57 14.84 1.07 5.28
CA ALA A 57 13.67 0.53 5.94
C ALA A 57 12.72 -0.01 4.87
N VAL A 58 12.23 -1.21 5.02
CA VAL A 58 11.42 -1.90 4.02
C VAL A 58 10.27 -2.65 4.67
N SER A 59 9.10 -2.58 4.05
CA SER A 59 8.00 -3.52 4.33
C SER A 59 8.31 -4.81 3.59
N ILE A 60 8.59 -5.90 4.30
CA ILE A 60 9.01 -7.18 3.75
C ILE A 60 8.31 -8.34 4.43
N GLY A 61 8.04 -9.40 3.70
CA GLY A 61 7.42 -10.61 4.24
C GLY A 61 6.71 -11.43 3.20
N SER A 62 5.62 -12.07 3.54
CA SER A 62 4.73 -12.74 2.60
C SER A 62 3.73 -11.77 1.98
N SER A 63 2.97 -12.19 0.97
CA SER A 63 1.94 -11.34 0.35
C SER A 63 0.84 -10.87 1.31
N MET A 64 0.66 -11.54 2.43
CA MET A 64 -0.37 -11.23 3.43
C MET A 64 0.21 -10.63 4.72
N HIS A 65 1.45 -10.90 5.05
CA HIS A 65 2.10 -10.44 6.28
C HIS A 65 3.36 -9.69 5.89
N LEU A 66 3.31 -8.38 5.97
CA LEU A 66 4.45 -7.50 5.73
C LEU A 66 4.89 -6.92 7.07
N HIS A 67 6.16 -7.04 7.36
CA HIS A 67 6.78 -6.52 8.59
C HIS A 67 7.84 -5.49 8.25
N ILE A 68 8.22 -4.69 9.24
CA ILE A 68 9.27 -3.70 9.05
C ILE A 68 10.63 -4.36 9.23
N GLY A 69 11.39 -4.39 8.15
CA GLY A 69 12.79 -4.81 8.13
C GLY A 69 13.73 -3.66 7.85
N VAL A 70 14.96 -3.79 8.29
CA VAL A 70 16.04 -2.84 8.00
C VAL A 70 17.22 -3.61 7.39
N MET A 71 17.74 -3.08 6.28
CA MET A 71 18.92 -3.61 5.63
C MET A 71 19.92 -2.50 5.28
N GLU A 72 21.17 -2.88 5.04
CA GLU A 72 22.24 -1.97 4.63
C GLU A 72 22.74 -2.38 3.22
N PRO A 73 22.17 -1.85 2.14
CA PRO A 73 22.62 -2.15 0.79
C PRO A 73 24.12 -1.83 0.60
N PRO A 74 24.89 -2.68 -0.13
CA PRO A 74 24.44 -3.75 -1.02
C PRO A 74 24.20 -5.12 -0.34
N SER A 75 24.27 -5.24 0.99
CA SER A 75 23.95 -6.49 1.67
C SER A 75 22.48 -6.88 1.44
N SER A 76 22.24 -8.18 1.20
CA SER A 76 20.90 -8.76 1.15
C SER A 76 20.37 -9.18 2.52
N ALA A 77 21.21 -9.14 3.55
CA ALA A 77 20.78 -9.44 4.91
C ALA A 77 19.93 -8.30 5.46
N TYR A 78 18.80 -8.63 6.05
CA TYR A 78 17.92 -7.69 6.74
C TYR A 78 17.60 -8.19 8.14
N GLU A 79 17.31 -7.26 9.03
CA GLU A 79 16.85 -7.51 10.38
C GLU A 79 15.37 -7.14 10.47
N GLU A 80 14.52 -8.06 10.91
CA GLU A 80 13.11 -7.81 11.16
C GLU A 80 12.95 -7.14 12.53
N PHE A 81 12.17 -6.07 12.57
CA PHE A 81 11.91 -5.28 13.78
C PHE A 81 10.48 -5.48 14.30
N THR A 82 9.58 -5.89 13.43
CA THR A 82 8.19 -6.20 13.79
C THR A 82 7.84 -7.60 13.36
N ASP A 83 6.85 -8.20 14.02
CA ASP A 83 6.34 -9.54 13.74
C ASP A 83 4.85 -9.63 14.11
N GLY A 84 4.24 -10.78 13.90
CA GLY A 84 2.86 -11.06 14.32
C GLY A 84 1.86 -11.17 13.19
N ASP A 85 0.58 -11.17 13.57
CA ASP A 85 -0.55 -11.32 12.62
C ASP A 85 -1.02 -9.94 12.14
N THR A 86 -0.10 -9.22 11.54
CA THR A 86 -0.24 -7.82 11.14
C THR A 86 0.27 -7.58 9.71
N ILE A 87 -0.07 -6.43 9.19
CA ILE A 87 0.49 -5.89 7.95
C ILE A 87 1.00 -4.49 8.24
N GLU A 88 2.31 -4.28 8.07
CA GLU A 88 2.97 -3.01 8.24
C GLU A 88 3.45 -2.47 6.90
N GLU A 89 3.04 -1.24 6.61
CA GLU A 89 3.26 -0.61 5.32
C GLU A 89 3.83 0.79 5.45
N ASP A 90 4.39 1.28 4.34
CA ASP A 90 4.87 2.65 4.20
C ASP A 90 5.94 3.08 5.22
N PRO A 91 7.00 2.28 5.45
CA PRO A 91 8.06 2.69 6.36
C PRO A 91 8.72 3.98 5.87
N TYR A 92 9.00 4.86 6.84
CA TYR A 92 9.66 6.14 6.59
C TYR A 92 10.60 6.47 7.73
N TRP A 93 11.89 6.63 7.45
CA TRP A 93 12.88 7.09 8.41
C TRP A 93 12.57 8.51 8.85
N SER A 94 12.47 8.72 10.14
CA SER A 94 12.31 10.06 10.72
C SER A 94 13.46 10.99 10.29
N ARG A 95 13.11 12.20 9.89
CA ARG A 95 14.07 13.26 9.59
C ARG A 95 14.37 14.13 10.82
N PHE A 96 13.61 13.92 11.90
CA PHE A 96 13.77 14.62 13.18
C PHE A 96 14.39 13.71 14.25
N ASN A 97 13.85 12.51 14.46
CA ASN A 97 14.34 11.55 15.47
C ASN A 97 15.20 10.47 14.84
N LYS A 98 16.52 10.53 15.03
CA LYS A 98 17.43 9.53 14.49
C LYS A 98 17.10 8.12 15.01
N GLY A 99 17.09 7.16 14.10
CA GLY A 99 16.80 5.76 14.41
C GLY A 99 15.32 5.42 14.51
N ARG A 100 14.41 6.37 14.33
CA ARG A 100 12.98 6.13 14.34
C ARG A 100 12.45 5.88 12.93
N ILE A 101 11.55 4.90 12.81
CA ILE A 101 10.82 4.58 11.58
C ILE A 101 9.33 4.78 11.86
N TYR A 102 8.65 5.60 11.06
CA TYR A 102 7.19 5.69 11.03
C TYR A 102 6.63 4.70 10.02
N PHE A 103 5.46 4.13 10.29
CA PHE A 103 4.78 3.20 9.40
C PHE A 103 3.29 3.12 9.71
N SER A 104 2.53 2.51 8.82
CA SER A 104 1.12 2.17 9.03
C SER A 104 1.03 0.71 9.42
N THR A 105 0.22 0.37 10.41
CA THR A 105 0.00 -1.01 10.86
C THR A 105 -1.47 -1.35 10.94
N ALA A 106 -1.84 -2.58 10.59
CA ALA A 106 -3.18 -3.12 10.77
C ALA A 106 -3.10 -4.60 11.16
N GLY A 107 -3.94 -5.02 12.11
CA GLY A 107 -4.05 -6.38 12.55
C GLY A 107 -5.08 -7.19 11.75
N TYR A 108 -4.83 -8.48 11.60
CA TYR A 108 -5.81 -9.42 11.05
C TYR A 108 -6.76 -9.92 12.13
N GLY A 109 -8.06 -9.71 11.92
CA GLY A 109 -9.12 -10.34 12.72
C GLY A 109 -9.36 -11.76 12.24
N ARG A 110 -9.18 -12.76 13.12
CA ARG A 110 -9.45 -14.16 12.80
C ARG A 110 -10.69 -14.66 13.53
N ASP A 111 -11.41 -15.55 12.88
CA ASP A 111 -12.51 -16.28 13.50
C ASP A 111 -11.99 -17.43 14.41
N ALA A 112 -12.91 -18.14 15.06
CA ALA A 112 -12.58 -19.29 15.94
C ALA A 112 -11.84 -20.45 15.21
N ASN A 113 -11.88 -20.49 13.89
CA ASN A 113 -11.19 -21.47 13.05
C ASN A 113 -9.86 -20.96 12.50
N GLY A 114 -9.46 -19.74 12.87
CA GLY A 114 -8.23 -19.11 12.39
C GLY A 114 -8.33 -18.48 10.99
N VAL A 115 -9.53 -18.42 10.40
CA VAL A 115 -9.75 -17.81 9.09
C VAL A 115 -9.79 -16.29 9.23
N ILE A 116 -9.08 -15.59 8.34
CA ILE A 116 -9.09 -14.12 8.31
C ILE A 116 -10.50 -13.64 7.94
N GLY A 117 -11.16 -12.97 8.87
CA GLY A 117 -12.50 -12.40 8.71
C GLY A 117 -12.49 -10.91 8.40
N GLY A 118 -11.36 -10.25 8.60
CA GLY A 118 -11.21 -8.81 8.35
C GLY A 118 -9.85 -8.27 8.73
N ILE A 119 -9.64 -7.02 8.44
CA ILE A 119 -8.44 -6.25 8.79
C ILE A 119 -8.89 -5.08 9.65
N SER A 120 -8.19 -4.77 10.74
CA SER A 120 -8.48 -3.60 11.58
C SER A 120 -8.26 -2.29 10.81
N PRO A 121 -8.83 -1.17 11.27
CA PRO A 121 -8.39 0.14 10.80
C PRO A 121 -6.87 0.27 10.92
N ARG A 122 -6.25 0.91 9.93
CA ARG A 122 -4.82 1.15 9.95
C ARG A 122 -4.48 2.25 10.95
N SER A 123 -3.65 1.92 11.90
CA SER A 123 -3.05 2.86 12.86
C SER A 123 -1.73 3.42 12.30
N GLY A 124 -1.37 4.59 12.77
CA GLY A 124 -0.02 5.14 12.58
C GLY A 124 0.85 4.79 13.77
N ALA A 125 2.00 4.17 13.50
CA ALA A 125 2.96 3.75 14.51
C ALA A 125 4.36 4.27 14.24
N TYR A 126 5.21 4.25 15.25
CA TYR A 126 6.64 4.36 15.08
C TYR A 126 7.36 3.25 15.81
N LEU A 127 8.54 2.94 15.33
CA LEU A 127 9.51 2.02 15.91
C LEU A 127 10.83 2.77 16.13
N ASP A 128 11.43 2.66 17.31
CA ASP A 128 12.80 3.07 17.55
C ASP A 128 13.74 1.88 17.34
N THR A 129 14.65 1.97 16.38
CA THR A 129 15.55 0.86 16.02
C THR A 129 16.65 0.62 17.04
N VAL A 130 16.87 1.54 17.99
CA VAL A 130 17.88 1.41 19.04
C VAL A 130 17.27 0.76 20.29
N THR A 131 16.14 1.28 20.78
CA THR A 131 15.45 0.75 21.97
C THR A 131 14.56 -0.43 21.67
N ARG A 132 14.18 -0.61 20.40
CA ARG A 132 13.18 -1.60 19.90
C ARG A 132 11.77 -1.35 20.45
N GLU A 133 11.51 -0.18 20.95
CA GLU A 133 10.20 0.24 21.39
C GLU A 133 9.33 0.61 20.20
N MET A 134 8.10 0.14 20.20
CA MET A 134 7.09 0.47 19.22
C MET A 134 5.88 1.10 19.91
N GLU A 135 5.33 2.15 19.30
CA GLU A 135 4.14 2.83 19.81
C GLU A 135 3.21 3.20 18.68
N GLU A 136 1.91 2.88 18.85
CA GLU A 136 0.84 3.38 17.99
C GLU A 136 0.36 4.73 18.56
N PHE A 137 0.47 5.79 17.78
CA PHE A 137 0.15 7.16 18.22
C PHE A 137 -0.98 7.82 17.41
N LEU A 138 -1.36 7.22 16.27
CA LEU A 138 -2.51 7.64 15.47
C LEU A 138 -3.48 6.46 15.38
N THR A 139 -4.51 6.46 16.22
CA THR A 139 -5.51 5.40 16.27
C THR A 139 -6.91 5.99 16.28
N ASP A 140 -7.76 5.55 15.36
CA ASP A 140 -9.18 5.90 15.33
C ASP A 140 -9.96 4.78 14.61
N PRO A 141 -10.99 4.18 15.22
CA PRO A 141 -11.73 3.09 14.59
C PRO A 141 -12.50 3.48 13.31
N LYS A 142 -12.61 4.77 13.01
CA LYS A 142 -13.33 5.30 11.84
C LYS A 142 -12.43 5.65 10.67
N TYR A 143 -11.11 5.65 10.88
CA TYR A 143 -10.16 6.13 9.89
C TYR A 143 -8.95 5.21 9.75
N ASP A 144 -8.43 5.16 8.52
CA ASP A 144 -7.12 4.60 8.20
C ASP A 144 -6.08 5.72 8.09
N TYR A 145 -4.87 5.45 8.57
CA TYR A 145 -3.73 6.35 8.50
C TYR A 145 -2.63 5.75 7.62
N TYR A 146 -2.13 6.55 6.67
CA TYR A 146 -1.13 6.14 5.68
C TYR A 146 -0.05 7.19 5.51
N LYS A 147 1.10 6.77 4.93
CA LYS A 147 2.18 7.66 4.49
C LYS A 147 2.62 8.64 5.57
N ILE A 148 2.81 8.16 6.77
CA ILE A 148 3.21 8.96 7.93
C ILE A 148 4.65 9.39 7.75
N LYS A 149 4.91 10.67 7.83
CA LYS A 149 6.23 11.29 7.64
C LYS A 149 6.40 12.44 8.59
N ASP A 150 7.64 12.74 8.94
CA ASP A 150 7.97 13.98 9.65
C ASP A 150 8.86 14.89 8.80
N ASP A 151 8.98 16.14 9.23
CA ASP A 151 9.95 17.08 8.72
C ASP A 151 11.11 17.28 9.70
N LYS A 152 12.11 18.06 9.31
CA LYS A 152 13.26 18.39 10.16
C LYS A 152 12.93 19.17 11.44
N TYR A 153 11.69 19.63 11.60
CA TYR A 153 11.19 20.35 12.79
C TYR A 153 10.34 19.48 13.71
N GLY A 154 10.08 18.22 13.33
CA GLY A 154 9.26 17.28 14.08
C GLY A 154 7.75 17.40 13.81
N ASN A 155 7.34 18.18 12.79
CA ASN A 155 5.94 18.17 12.39
C ASN A 155 5.61 16.86 11.66
N ILE A 156 4.49 16.24 12.02
CA ILE A 156 4.06 14.97 11.45
C ILE A 156 2.98 15.21 10.42
N TYR A 157 3.14 14.60 9.26
CA TYR A 157 2.23 14.63 8.11
C TYR A 157 1.75 13.21 7.82
N TYR A 158 0.48 13.04 7.51
CA TYR A 158 -0.11 11.75 7.17
C TYR A 158 -1.32 11.90 6.26
N ILE A 159 -1.70 10.82 5.61
CA ILE A 159 -2.95 10.72 4.88
C ILE A 159 -3.96 10.02 5.79
N ARG A 160 -5.12 10.64 6.00
CA ARG A 160 -6.24 10.05 6.72
C ARG A 160 -7.41 9.86 5.77
N GLN A 161 -7.98 8.67 5.77
CA GLN A 161 -9.19 8.37 5.00
C GLN A 161 -10.19 7.56 5.84
N PRO A 162 -11.49 7.66 5.55
CA PRO A 162 -12.48 6.85 6.25
C PRO A 162 -12.16 5.36 6.09
N TYR A 163 -12.22 4.61 7.20
CA TYR A 163 -12.03 3.18 7.19
C TYR A 163 -13.12 2.52 6.34
N GLY A 164 -12.69 1.80 5.30
CA GLY A 164 -13.60 1.14 4.35
C GLY A 164 -13.83 -0.35 4.61
N GLY A 165 -13.18 -0.94 5.63
CA GLY A 165 -13.23 -2.35 5.93
C GLY A 165 -14.59 -2.84 6.42
N GLU A 166 -15.36 -1.99 7.07
CA GLU A 166 -16.77 -2.16 7.29
C GLU A 166 -17.56 -1.10 6.52
N LYS A 167 -17.63 -1.20 5.19
CA LYS A 167 -18.99 -1.07 4.68
C LYS A 167 -19.73 -2.21 5.34
N SER A 168 -20.28 -1.92 6.52
CA SER A 168 -21.31 -2.71 7.15
C SER A 168 -22.07 -3.36 6.00
N ARG A 169 -22.34 -4.63 6.11
CA ARG A 169 -23.49 -5.24 5.45
C ARG A 169 -24.70 -4.44 5.94
N ASP A 170 -24.78 -3.18 5.56
CA ASP A 170 -26.00 -2.42 5.53
C ASP A 170 -26.91 -3.33 4.72
N GLY A 171 -27.70 -4.10 5.45
CA GLY A 171 -28.57 -5.10 4.86
C GLY A 171 -29.27 -4.43 3.72
N ILE A 172 -29.45 -5.13 2.61
CA ILE A 172 -30.04 -4.65 1.37
C ILE A 172 -31.11 -3.63 1.74
N LYS A 173 -30.84 -2.35 1.51
CA LYS A 173 -31.78 -1.29 1.86
C LYS A 173 -33.04 -1.54 1.04
N PHE A 174 -34.20 -1.40 1.63
CA PHE A 174 -35.48 -1.56 0.90
C PHE A 174 -35.48 -0.76 -0.42
N THR A 175 -34.82 0.40 -0.43
CA THR A 175 -34.57 1.18 -1.63
C THR A 175 -33.72 0.46 -2.69
N ASP A 176 -32.79 -0.41 -2.31
CA ASP A 176 -31.97 -1.16 -3.27
C ASP A 176 -32.78 -2.26 -3.94
N VAL A 177 -33.70 -2.91 -3.19
CA VAL A 177 -34.66 -3.86 -3.74
C VAL A 177 -35.67 -3.15 -4.67
N LEU A 178 -36.19 -2.00 -4.26
CA LEU A 178 -37.16 -1.22 -5.04
C LEU A 178 -36.55 -0.68 -6.36
N PHE A 179 -35.29 -0.25 -6.33
CA PHE A 179 -34.60 0.28 -7.51
C PHE A 179 -33.79 -0.76 -8.27
N PHE A 180 -33.72 -2.02 -7.80
CA PHE A 180 -33.04 -3.10 -8.50
C PHE A 180 -33.49 -3.29 -9.95
N PRO A 181 -34.81 -3.33 -10.28
CA PRO A 181 -35.26 -3.45 -11.66
C PRO A 181 -34.80 -2.29 -12.55
N VAL A 182 -34.78 -1.07 -12.02
CA VAL A 182 -34.33 0.11 -12.76
C VAL A 182 -32.82 0.10 -13.01
N ARG A 183 -32.05 -0.33 -12.00
CA ARG A 183 -30.59 -0.50 -12.14
C ARG A 183 -30.25 -1.61 -13.12
N LEU A 184 -30.99 -2.74 -13.08
CA LEU A 184 -30.84 -3.84 -14.02
C LEU A 184 -31.13 -3.41 -15.46
N LEU A 185 -32.23 -2.70 -15.69
CA LEU A 185 -32.56 -2.16 -17.01
C LEU A 185 -31.50 -1.17 -17.51
N LYS A 186 -30.99 -0.27 -16.66
CA LYS A 186 -29.86 0.61 -17.02
C LYS A 186 -28.62 -0.16 -17.41
N GLY A 187 -28.29 -1.21 -16.67
CA GLY A 187 -27.15 -2.09 -16.98
C GLY A 187 -27.33 -2.82 -18.32
N LEU A 188 -28.52 -3.36 -18.57
CA LEU A 188 -28.87 -4.00 -19.84
C LEU A 188 -28.80 -3.02 -21.01
N PHE A 189 -29.34 -1.81 -20.85
CA PHE A 189 -29.23 -0.77 -21.88
C PHE A 189 -27.78 -0.34 -22.12
N GLY A 190 -26.98 -0.22 -21.09
CA GLY A 190 -25.55 0.08 -21.23
C GLY A 190 -24.82 -1.01 -21.98
N TRP A 191 -25.10 -2.28 -21.68
CA TRP A 191 -24.53 -3.43 -22.36
C TRP A 191 -24.96 -3.53 -23.84
N LEU A 192 -26.25 -3.35 -24.14
CA LEU A 192 -26.77 -3.31 -25.50
C LEU A 192 -26.14 -2.16 -26.30
N ASN A 193 -26.03 -0.96 -25.70
CA ASN A 193 -25.38 0.17 -26.33
C ASN A 193 -23.92 -0.10 -26.67
N PHE A 194 -23.18 -0.74 -25.75
CA PHE A 194 -21.82 -1.19 -25.97
C PHE A 194 -21.71 -2.20 -27.11
N MET A 195 -22.60 -3.20 -27.16
CA MET A 195 -22.64 -4.19 -28.22
C MET A 195 -22.97 -3.58 -29.59
N CYS A 196 -23.93 -2.66 -29.65
CA CYS A 196 -24.26 -1.93 -30.87
C CYS A 196 -23.07 -1.08 -31.36
N THR A 197 -22.33 -0.47 -30.46
CA THR A 197 -21.15 0.32 -30.82
C THR A 197 -20.04 -0.57 -31.40
N ILE A 198 -19.82 -1.77 -30.84
CA ILE A 198 -18.78 -2.68 -31.31
C ILE A 198 -19.15 -3.32 -32.65
N TRP A 199 -20.40 -3.76 -32.83
CA TRP A 199 -20.81 -4.52 -34.01
C TRP A 199 -21.49 -3.67 -35.08
N GLY A 200 -22.18 -2.58 -34.67
CA GLY A 200 -22.91 -1.68 -35.58
C GLY A 200 -22.18 -0.37 -35.89
N GLY A 201 -21.12 -0.06 -35.17
CA GLY A 201 -20.37 1.21 -35.33
C GLY A 201 -21.09 2.43 -34.77
N GLU A 202 -22.35 2.31 -34.33
CA GLU A 202 -23.14 3.42 -33.80
C GLU A 202 -23.82 3.05 -32.46
N PRO A 203 -23.83 3.97 -31.47
CA PRO A 203 -24.52 3.78 -30.21
C PRO A 203 -26.05 3.86 -30.38
N LEU A 204 -26.80 3.07 -29.59
CA LEU A 204 -28.28 3.11 -29.54
C LEU A 204 -28.90 4.47 -29.16
N LYS A 205 -28.11 5.33 -28.53
CA LYS A 205 -28.41 6.72 -28.28
C LYS A 205 -27.28 7.58 -28.84
N SER A 206 -27.54 8.30 -29.89
CA SER A 206 -26.78 9.50 -30.16
C SER A 206 -27.08 10.48 -29.02
N GLY A 207 -26.07 10.98 -28.34
CA GLY A 207 -26.23 12.00 -27.33
C GLY A 207 -26.98 13.15 -27.93
N GLY A 208 -28.24 13.32 -27.51
CA GLY A 208 -29.08 14.43 -27.98
C GLY A 208 -28.38 15.73 -27.62
N SER A 209 -27.89 16.35 -28.64
CA SER A 209 -27.47 17.73 -28.60
C SER A 209 -28.63 18.64 -28.22
N GLY A 210 -28.37 19.47 -27.23
CA GLY A 210 -28.87 20.81 -27.16
C GLY A 210 -30.32 21.06 -27.38
N LEU A 211 -30.94 21.43 -26.30
CA LEU A 211 -32.05 22.38 -26.33
C LEU A 211 -31.52 23.76 -26.76
N PRO A 212 -32.37 24.51 -27.53
CA PRO A 212 -32.01 25.85 -27.94
C PRO A 212 -31.91 26.81 -26.77
#